data_c03c43a6da90ba4d74a02065334bd925
#
_entry.id   c03c43a6da90ba4d74a02065334bd925
#
_cell.length_a   1.000
_cell.length_b   1.000
_cell.length_c   1.000
_cell.angle_alpha   90.00
_cell.angle_beta   90.00
_cell.angle_gamma   90.00
#
_symmetry.space_group_name_H-M   'P 1'
#
loop_
_entity.id
_entity.type
_entity.pdbx_description
1 polymer ?
#
loop_
_entity_poly.entity_id
_entity_poly.type
_entity_poly.pdbx_seq_one_letter_code
_entity_poly.pdbx_strand_id
1 'polypeptide(L)'
;MDASHEERKRWSSLESREPELNQAIVDVSREDFLVGNFDLKSLFSLSVGGFYSDDCVLWLGTEEMVGKTAAFQRMASMVEPIYTLFEMGMAFVESFRATANSQDSVGNFITDWEAVLGRTQLTSITFRWRTVRAWKDRVVIAERIESLPS
;
A
#
# COMPACT_ATOMS: atom_id res chain seq x y z
N MET A 1 30.84 14.88 4.73
CA MET A 1 31.21 13.50 4.38
C MET A 1 29.95 12.73 4.00
N ASP A 2 29.91 12.25 2.79
CA ASP A 2 28.74 11.50 2.34
C ASP A 2 28.71 10.12 3.02
N ALA A 3 27.53 9.73 3.48
CA ALA A 3 27.34 8.40 4.04
C ALA A 3 27.53 7.34 2.94
N SER A 4 28.11 6.20 3.30
CA SER A 4 28.21 5.07 2.40
C SER A 4 26.82 4.52 2.07
N HIS A 5 26.75 3.75 1.00
CA HIS A 5 25.53 3.08 0.59
C HIS A 5 24.93 2.24 1.73
N GLU A 6 25.75 1.48 2.45
CA GLU A 6 25.31 0.65 3.57
C GLU A 6 24.83 1.48 4.76
N GLU A 7 25.48 2.59 5.05
CA GLU A 7 25.06 3.51 6.10
C GLU A 7 23.69 4.12 5.79
N ARG A 8 23.48 4.55 4.53
CA ARG A 8 22.20 5.13 4.12
C ARG A 8 21.05 4.11 4.23
N LYS A 9 21.27 2.86 3.85
CA LYS A 9 20.30 1.79 4.03
C LYS A 9 19.96 1.57 5.50
N ARG A 10 20.97 1.55 6.36
CA ARG A 10 20.78 1.36 7.79
C ARG A 10 19.99 2.53 8.39
N TRP A 11 20.31 3.75 8.03
CA TRP A 11 19.58 4.92 8.51
C TRP A 11 18.13 4.91 8.06
N SER A 12 17.85 4.57 6.81
CA SER A 12 16.50 4.42 6.31
C SER A 12 15.73 3.37 7.11
N SER A 13 16.37 2.24 7.44
CA SER A 13 15.75 1.18 8.26
C SER A 13 15.42 1.66 9.67
N LEU A 14 16.30 2.49 10.28
CA LEU A 14 16.06 3.06 11.61
C LEU A 14 14.93 4.09 11.60
N GLU A 15 14.74 4.79 10.48
CA GLU A 15 13.70 5.80 10.32
C GLU A 15 12.39 5.24 9.78
N SER A 16 12.29 3.92 9.55
CA SER A 16 11.12 3.32 8.94
C SER A 16 10.38 2.40 9.89
N ARG A 17 9.10 2.17 9.53
CA ARG A 17 8.26 1.13 10.10
C ARG A 17 7.66 0.30 8.97
N GLU A 18 8.47 0.00 7.95
CA GLU A 18 8.01 -0.70 6.74
C GLU A 18 7.33 -2.04 7.04
N PRO A 19 7.90 -2.95 7.86
CA PRO A 19 7.22 -4.20 8.17
C PRO A 19 5.88 -4.00 8.87
N GLU A 20 5.79 -3.03 9.76
CA GLU A 20 4.56 -2.73 10.50
C GLU A 20 3.49 -2.16 9.60
N LEU A 21 3.85 -1.26 8.67
CA LEU A 21 2.92 -0.71 7.69
C LEU A 21 2.43 -1.80 6.75
N ASN A 22 3.32 -2.64 6.24
CA ASN A 22 2.94 -3.73 5.36
C ASN A 22 1.98 -4.70 6.06
N GLN A 23 2.22 -5.03 7.33
CA GLN A 23 1.32 -5.87 8.11
C GLN A 23 -0.03 -5.20 8.33
N ALA A 24 -0.05 -3.91 8.63
CA ALA A 24 -1.30 -3.16 8.80
C ALA A 24 -2.13 -3.16 7.52
N ILE A 25 -1.49 -3.00 6.36
CA ILE A 25 -2.18 -3.05 5.05
C ILE A 25 -2.79 -4.44 4.82
N VAL A 26 -2.05 -5.51 5.10
CA VAL A 26 -2.54 -6.89 4.94
C VAL A 26 -3.72 -7.15 5.88
N ASP A 27 -3.60 -6.77 7.14
CA ASP A 27 -4.63 -7.00 8.15
C ASP A 27 -5.93 -6.28 7.79
N VAL A 28 -5.85 -5.00 7.45
CA VAL A 28 -7.03 -4.21 7.07
C VAL A 28 -7.66 -4.76 5.80
N SER A 29 -6.85 -5.10 4.79
CA SER A 29 -7.36 -5.65 3.52
C SER A 29 -8.08 -6.97 3.72
N ARG A 30 -7.63 -7.81 4.65
CA ARG A 30 -8.26 -9.10 4.94
C ARG A 30 -9.51 -8.94 5.81
N GLU A 31 -9.42 -8.17 6.89
CA GLU A 31 -10.51 -8.03 7.86
C GLU A 31 -11.68 -7.25 7.29
N ASP A 32 -11.43 -6.09 6.71
CA ASP A 32 -12.48 -5.21 6.22
C ASP A 32 -13.20 -5.79 5.01
N PHE A 33 -12.47 -6.42 4.09
CA PHE A 33 -13.08 -7.05 2.92
C PHE A 33 -13.86 -8.32 3.28
N LEU A 34 -13.35 -9.12 4.23
CA LEU A 34 -13.98 -10.39 4.60
C LEU A 34 -15.28 -10.22 5.39
N VAL A 35 -15.39 -9.18 6.21
CA VAL A 35 -16.57 -8.95 7.06
C VAL A 35 -17.60 -8.01 6.43
N GLY A 36 -17.33 -7.49 5.23
CA GLY A 36 -18.26 -6.58 4.55
C GLY A 36 -18.39 -5.21 5.22
N ASN A 37 -17.53 -4.88 6.17
CA ASN A 37 -17.52 -3.62 6.89
C ASN A 37 -16.44 -2.67 6.35
N PHE A 38 -16.20 -2.71 5.06
CA PHE A 38 -15.17 -1.90 4.43
C PHE A 38 -15.57 -0.44 4.44
N ASP A 39 -14.90 0.33 5.29
CA ASP A 39 -15.00 1.78 5.30
C ASP A 39 -13.68 2.35 4.80
N LEU A 40 -13.71 2.94 3.60
CA LEU A 40 -12.52 3.53 2.97
C LEU A 40 -11.85 4.57 3.87
N LYS A 41 -12.63 5.33 4.66
CA LYS A 41 -12.07 6.30 5.58
C LYS A 41 -11.34 5.63 6.73
N SER A 42 -11.91 4.57 7.29
CA SER A 42 -11.27 3.80 8.36
C SER A 42 -10.02 3.11 7.87
N LEU A 43 -10.07 2.50 6.68
CA LEU A 43 -8.93 1.84 6.06
C LEU A 43 -7.71 2.76 6.01
N PHE A 44 -7.88 3.95 5.46
CA PHE A 44 -6.76 4.85 5.22
C PHE A 44 -6.48 5.81 6.39
N SER A 45 -7.48 6.16 7.19
CA SER A 45 -7.33 7.16 8.26
C SER A 45 -6.83 6.59 9.57
N LEU A 46 -7.33 5.44 10.01
CA LEU A 46 -7.07 4.92 11.35
C LEU A 46 -5.92 3.90 11.37
N SER A 47 -5.95 2.92 10.48
CA SER A 47 -5.01 1.80 10.53
C SER A 47 -3.73 2.06 9.74
N VAL A 48 -3.80 2.82 8.67
CA VAL A 48 -2.69 3.03 7.73
C VAL A 48 -2.22 4.48 7.74
N GLY A 49 -3.13 5.43 7.86
CA GLY A 49 -2.83 6.86 7.74
C GLY A 49 -1.79 7.37 8.73
N GLY A 50 -1.70 6.79 9.92
CA GLY A 50 -0.72 7.18 10.93
C GLY A 50 0.74 6.91 10.54
N PHE A 51 0.97 6.07 9.53
CA PHE A 51 2.31 5.79 9.02
C PHE A 51 2.79 6.83 8.00
N TYR A 52 1.92 7.74 7.56
CA TYR A 52 2.22 8.70 6.49
C TYR A 52 2.33 10.11 7.05
N SER A 53 3.29 10.87 6.51
CA SER A 53 3.40 12.30 6.77
C SER A 53 2.20 13.04 6.17
N ASP A 54 1.74 14.12 6.84
CA ASP A 54 0.62 14.92 6.35
C ASP A 54 0.91 15.55 4.98
N ASP A 55 2.17 15.83 4.69
CA ASP A 55 2.63 16.43 3.43
C ASP A 55 3.28 15.41 2.48
N CYS A 56 3.04 14.11 2.68
CA CYS A 56 3.59 13.07 1.83
C CYS A 56 3.17 13.25 0.37
N VAL A 57 4.00 12.75 -0.53
CA VAL A 57 3.72 12.77 -1.97
C VAL A 57 3.50 11.34 -2.45
N LEU A 58 2.43 11.12 -3.17
CA LEU A 58 2.10 9.81 -3.73
C LEU A 58 2.04 9.90 -5.25
N TRP A 59 2.67 8.95 -5.93
CA TRP A 59 2.54 8.76 -7.38
C TRP A 59 1.81 7.46 -7.67
N LEU A 60 0.73 7.55 -8.46
CA LEU A 60 0.09 6.38 -9.08
C LEU A 60 0.52 6.37 -10.55
N GLY A 61 1.53 5.56 -10.86
CA GLY A 61 2.19 5.65 -12.16
C GLY A 61 2.82 7.04 -12.33
N THR A 62 2.30 7.83 -13.26
CA THR A 62 2.77 9.19 -13.51
C THR A 62 1.93 10.27 -12.83
N GLU A 63 0.80 9.90 -12.22
CA GLU A 63 -0.09 10.83 -11.53
C GLU A 63 0.45 11.16 -10.15
N GLU A 64 0.65 12.45 -9.88
CA GLU A 64 1.19 12.93 -8.60
C GLU A 64 0.09 13.54 -7.74
N MET A 65 0.03 13.09 -6.47
CA MET A 65 -0.83 13.69 -5.46
C MET A 65 0.04 14.22 -4.33
N VAL A 66 -0.16 15.47 -3.94
CA VAL A 66 0.57 16.10 -2.84
C VAL A 66 -0.33 16.22 -1.62
N GLY A 67 0.13 15.68 -0.50
CA GLY A 67 -0.59 15.67 0.76
C GLY A 67 -1.34 14.37 1.02
N LYS A 68 -1.37 13.96 2.27
CA LYS A 68 -1.98 12.71 2.72
C LYS A 68 -3.47 12.63 2.36
N THR A 69 -4.22 13.70 2.57
CA THR A 69 -5.65 13.73 2.29
C THR A 69 -5.93 13.48 0.81
N ALA A 70 -5.26 14.20 -0.07
CA ALA A 70 -5.43 14.05 -1.52
C ALA A 70 -5.04 12.65 -1.99
N ALA A 71 -3.91 12.12 -1.47
CA ALA A 71 -3.42 10.79 -1.81
C ALA A 71 -4.43 9.71 -1.43
N PHE A 72 -4.96 9.76 -0.21
CA PHE A 72 -5.89 8.74 0.29
C PHE A 72 -7.27 8.84 -0.37
N GLN A 73 -7.73 10.04 -0.68
CA GLN A 73 -8.98 10.22 -1.45
C GLN A 73 -8.85 9.59 -2.84
N ARG A 74 -7.70 9.76 -3.49
CA ARG A 74 -7.45 9.17 -4.81
C ARG A 74 -7.40 7.64 -4.73
N MET A 75 -6.72 7.09 -3.72
CA MET A 75 -6.66 5.64 -3.52
C MET A 75 -8.05 5.07 -3.22
N ALA A 76 -8.83 5.72 -2.39
CA ALA A 76 -10.20 5.31 -2.10
C ALA A 76 -11.07 5.28 -3.36
N SER A 77 -10.96 6.32 -4.19
CA SER A 77 -11.67 6.40 -5.48
C SER A 77 -11.29 5.24 -6.41
N MET A 78 -10.02 4.84 -6.40
CA MET A 78 -9.53 3.75 -7.25
C MET A 78 -10.08 2.39 -6.84
N VAL A 79 -10.27 2.13 -5.55
CA VAL A 79 -10.76 0.83 -5.06
C VAL A 79 -12.28 0.75 -4.90
N GLU A 80 -12.99 1.86 -5.04
CA GLU A 80 -14.44 1.92 -4.87
C GLU A 80 -15.21 0.93 -5.78
N PRO A 81 -14.88 0.78 -7.07
CA PRO A 81 -15.59 -0.21 -7.90
C PRO A 81 -15.41 -1.65 -7.40
N ILE A 82 -14.25 -1.98 -6.86
CA ILE A 82 -13.98 -3.30 -6.27
C ILE A 82 -14.82 -3.48 -5.01
N TYR A 83 -14.89 -2.46 -4.17
CA TYR A 83 -15.68 -2.48 -2.96
C TYR A 83 -17.17 -2.74 -3.24
N THR A 84 -17.69 -2.13 -4.30
CA THR A 84 -19.08 -2.36 -4.72
C THR A 84 -19.34 -3.85 -5.00
N LEU A 85 -18.40 -4.54 -5.64
CA LEU A 85 -18.52 -5.99 -5.88
C LEU A 85 -18.56 -6.79 -4.58
N PHE A 86 -17.79 -6.39 -3.58
CA PHE A 86 -17.80 -7.03 -2.26
C PHE A 86 -19.14 -6.83 -1.54
N GLU A 87 -19.67 -5.61 -1.57
CA GLU A 87 -20.97 -5.32 -0.95
C GLU A 87 -22.10 -6.15 -1.57
N MET A 88 -22.02 -6.38 -2.87
CA MET A 88 -23.01 -7.19 -3.59
C MET A 88 -22.79 -8.69 -3.41
N GLY A 89 -21.78 -9.11 -2.67
CA GLY A 89 -21.44 -10.52 -2.50
C GLY A 89 -20.90 -11.19 -3.75
N MET A 90 -20.45 -10.41 -4.74
CA MET A 90 -19.98 -10.92 -6.03
C MET A 90 -18.48 -11.19 -6.08
N ALA A 91 -17.75 -10.75 -5.07
CA ALA A 91 -16.31 -10.96 -4.99
C ALA A 91 -15.87 -11.08 -3.53
N PHE A 92 -14.72 -11.72 -3.31
CA PHE A 92 -14.09 -11.84 -2.00
C PHE A 92 -12.57 -11.89 -2.17
N VAL A 93 -11.83 -11.56 -1.11
CA VAL A 93 -10.37 -11.63 -1.12
C VAL A 93 -9.94 -13.07 -0.84
N GLU A 94 -9.33 -13.74 -1.80
CA GLU A 94 -8.73 -15.07 -1.60
C GLU A 94 -7.37 -14.94 -0.92
N SER A 95 -6.56 -13.98 -1.37
CA SER A 95 -5.26 -13.71 -0.76
C SER A 95 -4.87 -12.25 -0.97
N PHE A 96 -4.09 -11.72 -0.03
CA PHE A 96 -3.50 -10.40 -0.10
C PHE A 96 -2.16 -10.46 0.62
N ARG A 97 -1.06 -10.33 -0.12
CA ARG A 97 0.27 -10.57 0.45
C ARG A 97 1.35 -9.78 -0.26
N ALA A 98 2.43 -9.53 0.49
CA ALA A 98 3.69 -9.08 -0.09
C ALA A 98 4.44 -10.31 -0.62
N THR A 99 4.93 -10.26 -1.86
CA THR A 99 5.64 -11.38 -2.50
C THR A 99 7.14 -11.20 -2.49
N ALA A 100 7.63 -9.97 -2.40
CA ALA A 100 9.05 -9.65 -2.35
C ALA A 100 9.27 -8.34 -1.63
N ASN A 101 10.38 -8.24 -0.89
CA ASN A 101 10.80 -7.02 -0.20
C ASN A 101 12.29 -6.80 -0.46
N SER A 102 12.65 -5.56 -0.75
CA SER A 102 14.04 -5.17 -0.97
C SER A 102 14.23 -3.67 -0.66
N GLN A 103 15.46 -3.21 -0.75
CA GLN A 103 15.78 -1.78 -0.70
C GLN A 103 16.61 -1.43 -1.93
N ASP A 104 16.40 -0.22 -2.46
CA ASP A 104 17.21 0.28 -3.55
C ASP A 104 18.53 0.89 -3.04
N SER A 105 19.32 1.44 -3.96
CA SER A 105 20.65 1.98 -3.65
C SER A 105 20.63 3.19 -2.73
N VAL A 106 19.51 3.89 -2.61
CA VAL A 106 19.37 5.06 -1.74
C VAL A 106 18.57 4.77 -0.47
N GLY A 107 18.18 3.51 -0.26
CA GLY A 107 17.50 3.07 0.95
C GLY A 107 15.98 3.11 0.91
N ASN A 108 15.37 3.38 -0.25
CA ASN A 108 13.93 3.28 -0.38
C ASN A 108 13.49 1.81 -0.28
N PHE A 109 12.35 1.59 0.34
CA PHE A 109 11.80 0.24 0.49
C PHE A 109 10.93 -0.11 -0.70
N ILE A 110 11.23 -1.24 -1.33
CA ILE A 110 10.51 -1.77 -2.48
C ILE A 110 9.77 -3.03 -2.05
N THR A 111 8.46 -3.03 -2.20
CA THR A 111 7.63 -4.20 -1.90
C THR A 111 6.78 -4.53 -3.10
N ASP A 112 6.82 -5.79 -3.52
CA ASP A 112 5.93 -6.33 -4.54
C ASP A 112 4.76 -7.01 -3.85
N TRP A 113 3.56 -6.76 -4.37
CA TRP A 113 2.29 -7.19 -3.80
C TRP A 113 1.50 -8.03 -4.78
N GLU A 114 0.70 -8.93 -4.24
CA GLU A 114 -0.26 -9.71 -5.01
C GLU A 114 -1.57 -9.80 -4.24
N ALA A 115 -2.66 -9.48 -4.90
CA ALA A 115 -4.00 -9.71 -4.39
C ALA A 115 -4.75 -10.59 -5.36
N VAL A 116 -5.40 -11.63 -4.84
CA VAL A 116 -6.25 -12.52 -5.62
C VAL A 116 -7.68 -12.35 -5.15
N LEU A 117 -8.53 -11.93 -6.06
CA LEU A 117 -9.97 -11.76 -5.82
C LEU A 117 -10.72 -12.91 -6.45
N GLY A 118 -11.47 -13.64 -5.62
CA GLY A 118 -12.39 -14.68 -6.09
C GLY A 118 -13.72 -14.08 -6.48
N ARG A 119 -14.40 -14.71 -7.42
CA ARG A 119 -15.74 -14.38 -7.86
C ARG A 119 -16.68 -15.56 -7.69
N THR A 120 -17.98 -15.29 -7.57
CA THR A 120 -19.00 -16.34 -7.39
C THR A 120 -19.14 -17.26 -8.60
N GLN A 121 -18.56 -16.93 -9.75
CA GLN A 121 -18.60 -17.74 -10.97
C GLN A 121 -17.32 -18.54 -11.23
N LEU A 122 -16.61 -18.92 -10.18
CA LEU A 122 -15.40 -19.77 -10.23
C LEU A 122 -14.20 -19.15 -10.95
N THR A 123 -14.19 -17.85 -11.16
CA THR A 123 -13.05 -17.14 -11.75
C THR A 123 -12.34 -16.30 -10.71
N SER A 124 -11.02 -16.22 -10.83
CA SER A 124 -10.20 -15.35 -9.97
C SER A 124 -9.55 -14.27 -10.82
N ILE A 125 -9.32 -13.11 -10.21
CA ILE A 125 -8.53 -12.04 -10.81
C ILE A 125 -7.32 -11.80 -9.91
N THR A 126 -6.14 -11.75 -10.52
CA THR A 126 -4.90 -11.46 -9.79
C THR A 126 -4.45 -10.05 -10.13
N PHE A 127 -4.21 -9.26 -9.11
CA PHE A 127 -3.61 -7.93 -9.21
C PHE A 127 -2.21 -7.97 -8.63
N ARG A 128 -1.24 -7.41 -9.34
CA ARG A 128 0.14 -7.27 -8.89
C ARG A 128 0.58 -5.84 -9.03
N TRP A 129 1.23 -5.33 -7.98
CA TRP A 129 1.75 -3.97 -8.00
C TRP A 129 3.00 -3.88 -7.13
N ARG A 130 3.68 -2.76 -7.26
CA ARG A 130 4.89 -2.46 -6.50
C ARG A 130 4.73 -1.14 -5.79
N THR A 131 5.12 -1.10 -4.52
CA THR A 131 5.26 0.14 -3.78
C THR A 131 6.74 0.44 -3.57
N VAL A 132 7.12 1.71 -3.78
CA VAL A 132 8.45 2.21 -3.47
C VAL A 132 8.26 3.34 -2.48
N ARG A 133 8.79 3.19 -1.26
CA ARG A 133 8.56 4.13 -0.16
C ARG A 133 9.85 4.75 0.35
N ALA A 134 9.81 6.06 0.53
CA ALA A 134 10.84 6.82 1.22
C ALA A 134 10.32 7.15 2.63
N TRP A 135 11.10 6.82 3.65
CA TRP A 135 10.80 7.07 5.05
C TRP A 135 11.70 8.14 5.64
N LYS A 136 11.16 8.93 6.53
CA LYS A 136 11.90 9.87 7.35
C LYS A 136 11.17 10.08 8.68
N ASP A 137 11.91 10.04 9.78
CA ASP A 137 11.33 10.24 11.13
C ASP A 137 10.15 9.32 11.40
N ARG A 138 10.25 8.07 10.91
CA ARG A 138 9.29 6.97 11.10
C ARG A 138 7.94 7.20 10.42
N VAL A 139 7.89 8.08 9.42
CA VAL A 139 6.71 8.25 8.56
C VAL A 139 7.12 8.21 7.09
N VAL A 140 6.20 7.76 6.25
CA VAL A 140 6.39 7.77 4.79
C VAL A 140 6.26 9.20 4.29
N ILE A 141 7.30 9.70 3.62
CA ILE A 141 7.31 11.04 3.03
C ILE A 141 7.01 11.01 1.54
N ALA A 142 7.23 9.89 0.88
CA ALA A 142 6.96 9.71 -0.54
C ALA A 142 6.69 8.24 -0.83
N GLU A 143 5.74 7.98 -1.73
CA GLU A 143 5.42 6.62 -2.16
C GLU A 143 5.07 6.61 -3.63
N ARG A 144 5.57 5.63 -4.36
CA ARG A 144 5.17 5.35 -5.73
C ARG A 144 4.52 4.00 -5.80
N ILE A 145 3.38 3.94 -6.49
CA ILE A 145 2.65 2.70 -6.74
C ILE A 145 2.66 2.45 -8.24
N GLU A 146 3.13 1.29 -8.65
CA GLU A 146 3.26 0.90 -10.04
C GLU A 146 2.58 -0.45 -10.26
N SER A 147 1.81 -0.57 -11.34
CA SER A 147 1.27 -1.87 -11.74
C SER A 147 2.38 -2.77 -12.24
N LEU A 148 2.32 -4.05 -11.88
CA LEU A 148 3.22 -5.07 -12.40
C LEU A 148 2.47 -5.96 -13.38
N PRO A 149 3.18 -6.59 -14.36
CA PRO A 149 2.57 -7.58 -15.24
C PRO A 149 1.97 -8.72 -14.43
N SER A 150 0.80 -9.15 -14.81
CA SER A 150 0.12 -10.29 -14.20
C SER A 150 0.57 -11.62 -14.82
#